data_109cf8217831fcd97efcc607db2620b0
#
_entry.id   109cf8217831fcd97efcc607db2620b0
#
_cell.length_a   1.000
_cell.length_b   1.000
_cell.length_c   1.000
_cell.angle_alpha   90.00
_cell.angle_beta   90.00
_cell.angle_gamma   90.00
#
_symmetry.space_group_name_H-M   'P 1'
#
loop_
_entity.id
_entity.type
_entity.pdbx_description
1 polymer ?
#
loop_
_entity_poly.entity_id
_entity_poly.type
_entity_poly.pdbx_seq_one_letter_code
_entity_poly.pdbx_strand_id
1 'polypeptide(L)'
;MLRFFLGYRPWEVCSEPMCNRKFGRFIKLRGPNSPEQCLIRRRVIYVSGYDPQGPLGYYALFGSQLKRACALWHTKFVLGPLAIESADIASWTITMGGPNWQVFTRYDFICQENLINANCAEPIIQQIFRAVRWMLNDLATGTTFRVFRANWQFGMHHLVLQLLLLTWIATSIAAGTLAWYVARHRVGVATPISLATSVAVFFAVFMALRPLANRWLVIRVNNHWPHLREFGRGEASCFDRPIEIGGARLRDLVNANDADEVVLIGHSGGAPLAQCMVARALELDQDLGLRGPRIVVLTLGSITPAVAFHPRALKMREIIRRLAIEPSIDWIECQSRKDALNFWGFDPVAGIGIQLGPERCNPLAWQVRFRDMLSPQFYRKLRWKLFRLHFQFIMANHMRAPYDFFMLIGSPVPIMEWAKRQRDVIAEFSPEGEYLGAQRYRSLPHQKHDHWNGKIFAP
;
A
#
# COMPACT_ATOMS: atom_id res chain seq x y z
N MET A 1 1.61 12.51 -11.68
CA MET A 1 1.48 11.07 -11.93
C MET A 1 0.06 10.57 -11.71
N LEU A 2 -0.59 10.85 -10.59
CA LEU A 2 -2.05 10.62 -10.42
C LEU A 2 -2.88 11.25 -11.55
N ARG A 3 -2.43 12.36 -12.14
CA ARG A 3 -3.04 12.97 -13.35
C ARG A 3 -3.22 11.98 -14.50
N PHE A 4 -2.24 11.07 -14.72
CA PHE A 4 -2.24 10.14 -15.83
C PHE A 4 -2.97 8.83 -15.52
N PHE A 5 -2.85 8.33 -14.29
CA PHE A 5 -3.39 7.03 -13.89
C PHE A 5 -4.81 7.09 -13.35
N LEU A 6 -5.16 8.17 -12.64
CA LEU A 6 -6.48 8.30 -12.04
C LEU A 6 -7.46 9.08 -12.92
N GLY A 7 -7.01 9.66 -14.06
CA GLY A 7 -7.84 10.52 -14.91
C GLY A 7 -8.29 11.79 -14.17
N TYR A 8 -7.57 12.16 -13.12
CA TYR A 8 -7.81 13.39 -12.37
C TYR A 8 -7.12 14.55 -13.10
N ARG A 9 -7.91 15.57 -13.49
CA ARG A 9 -7.34 16.90 -13.70
C ARG A 9 -6.68 17.34 -12.40
N PRO A 10 -5.59 18.13 -12.45
CA PRO A 10 -5.05 18.71 -11.22
C PRO A 10 -6.21 19.44 -10.57
N TRP A 11 -6.33 19.22 -9.28
CA TRP A 11 -7.07 20.14 -8.45
C TRP A 11 -6.48 21.51 -8.73
N GLU A 12 -7.25 22.38 -9.34
CA GLU A 12 -7.06 23.79 -9.09
C GLU A 12 -7.04 23.84 -7.56
N VAL A 13 -5.88 24.10 -7.02
CA VAL A 13 -5.74 24.47 -5.62
C VAL A 13 -6.59 25.72 -5.56
N CYS A 14 -7.84 25.58 -5.13
CA CYS A 14 -8.58 26.71 -4.63
C CYS A 14 -7.69 27.26 -3.53
N SER A 15 -7.01 28.32 -3.85
CA SER A 15 -6.17 29.12 -2.95
C SER A 15 -7.01 29.91 -1.93
N GLU A 16 -8.28 29.54 -1.79
CA GLU A 16 -9.07 29.97 -0.65
C GLU A 16 -8.75 29.03 0.51
N PRO A 17 -8.27 29.58 1.63
CA PRO A 17 -8.18 28.84 2.87
C PRO A 17 -9.59 28.30 3.14
N MET A 18 -9.77 26.98 3.10
CA MET A 18 -11.04 26.32 3.36
C MET A 18 -11.58 26.88 4.68
N CYS A 19 -12.61 27.65 4.53
CA CYS A 19 -13.29 28.52 5.44
C CYS A 19 -13.36 27.97 6.87
N ASN A 20 -12.46 28.41 7.72
CA ASN A 20 -12.43 28.18 9.16
C ASN A 20 -13.55 28.95 9.90
N ARG A 21 -14.49 29.56 9.18
CA ARG A 21 -15.45 30.52 9.78
C ARG A 21 -16.73 29.92 10.36
N LYS A 22 -17.01 28.61 10.24
CA LYS A 22 -18.23 28.02 10.81
C LYS A 22 -18.07 26.83 11.74
N PHE A 23 -16.86 26.34 11.98
CA PHE A 23 -16.60 25.13 12.78
C PHE A 23 -16.07 25.40 14.19
N GLY A 24 -15.90 26.67 14.60
CA GLY A 24 -15.42 27.06 15.92
C GLY A 24 -16.41 26.82 17.09
N ARG A 25 -17.53 26.14 16.89
CA ARG A 25 -18.53 25.89 17.95
C ARG A 25 -18.71 24.42 18.36
N PHE A 26 -17.89 23.48 17.86
CA PHE A 26 -18.07 22.07 18.15
C PHE A 26 -17.25 21.51 19.31
N ILE A 27 -16.38 22.30 19.93
CA ILE A 27 -15.69 21.92 21.17
C ILE A 27 -16.30 22.76 22.32
N LYS A 28 -17.60 22.66 22.57
CA LYS A 28 -18.18 22.84 23.88
C LYS A 28 -18.54 21.46 24.39
N LEU A 29 -17.70 20.93 25.27
CA LEU A 29 -18.06 19.88 26.18
C LEU A 29 -19.40 20.27 26.80
N ARG A 30 -20.48 19.63 26.40
CA ARG A 30 -21.77 19.78 27.04
C ARG A 30 -21.62 19.20 28.45
N GLY A 31 -22.29 19.87 29.42
CA GLY A 31 -22.26 19.54 30.81
C GLY A 31 -22.66 18.10 31.18
N PRO A 32 -22.62 17.74 32.47
CA PRO A 32 -22.66 16.37 32.99
C PRO A 32 -23.88 15.51 32.67
N ASN A 33 -24.83 15.98 31.87
CA ASN A 33 -26.07 15.28 31.52
C ASN A 33 -26.23 14.93 30.02
N SER A 34 -25.14 14.99 29.19
CA SER A 34 -25.20 14.45 27.82
C SER A 34 -24.84 12.96 27.82
N PRO A 35 -25.52 12.11 27.02
CA PRO A 35 -25.12 10.70 26.92
C PRO A 35 -23.63 10.63 26.60
N GLU A 36 -22.90 9.87 27.42
CA GLU A 36 -21.42 9.69 27.28
C GLU A 36 -21.10 9.29 25.84
N GLN A 37 -20.50 10.21 25.11
CA GLN A 37 -20.00 9.90 23.78
C GLN A 37 -18.81 8.95 23.92
N CYS A 38 -18.86 7.82 23.22
CA CYS A 38 -17.72 6.91 23.13
C CYS A 38 -16.59 7.64 22.41
N LEU A 39 -15.56 8.07 23.14
CA LEU A 39 -14.36 8.67 22.58
C LEU A 39 -13.30 7.59 22.42
N ILE A 40 -12.96 7.28 21.17
CA ILE A 40 -11.89 6.33 20.84
C ILE A 40 -10.70 7.10 20.28
N ARG A 41 -9.50 6.69 20.67
CA ARG A 41 -8.23 7.23 20.18
C ARG A 41 -7.51 6.18 19.37
N ARG A 42 -7.13 6.52 18.13
CA ARG A 42 -6.40 5.62 17.22
C ARG A 42 -5.13 6.28 16.73
N ARG A 43 -4.06 5.49 16.64
CA ARG A 43 -2.81 5.88 15.99
C ARG A 43 -2.64 5.07 14.72
N VAL A 44 -2.40 5.73 13.61
CA VAL A 44 -2.21 5.07 12.31
C VAL A 44 -0.83 5.43 11.78
N ILE A 45 -0.04 4.42 11.41
CA ILE A 45 1.17 4.58 10.61
C ILE A 45 0.85 4.03 9.22
N TYR A 46 1.09 4.82 8.18
CA TYR A 46 0.82 4.42 6.81
C TYR A 46 2.09 4.40 5.97
N VAL A 47 2.28 3.29 5.26
CA VAL A 47 3.40 3.06 4.37
C VAL A 47 2.86 2.88 2.95
N SER A 48 3.15 3.82 2.07
CA SER A 48 2.72 3.77 0.67
C SER A 48 3.48 2.70 -0.12
N GLY A 49 2.95 2.34 -1.30
CA GLY A 49 3.73 1.63 -2.31
C GLY A 49 4.85 2.49 -2.90
N TYR A 50 5.50 1.99 -3.94
CA TYR A 50 6.56 2.71 -4.65
C TYR A 50 5.98 3.86 -5.49
N ASP A 51 5.55 4.91 -4.80
CA ASP A 51 4.91 6.10 -5.37
C ASP A 51 5.63 7.38 -4.90
N PRO A 52 6.20 8.19 -5.82
CA PRO A 52 6.93 9.40 -5.49
C PRO A 52 6.03 10.59 -5.15
N GLN A 53 4.72 10.39 -4.96
CA GLN A 53 3.79 11.49 -4.76
C GLN A 53 4.04 12.28 -3.47
N GLY A 54 4.64 11.68 -2.47
CA GLY A 54 4.97 12.32 -1.20
C GLY A 54 3.75 12.69 -0.32
N PRO A 55 4.01 13.22 0.88
CA PRO A 55 2.98 13.45 1.88
C PRO A 55 1.92 14.49 1.45
N LEU A 56 2.31 15.54 0.74
CA LEU A 56 1.38 16.58 0.29
C LEU A 56 0.31 16.02 -0.65
N GLY A 57 0.72 15.16 -1.59
CA GLY A 57 -0.22 14.55 -2.52
C GLY A 57 -1.14 13.53 -1.84
N TYR A 58 -0.60 12.74 -0.91
CA TYR A 58 -1.42 11.80 -0.13
C TYR A 58 -2.38 12.51 0.81
N TYR A 59 -1.97 13.60 1.46
CA TYR A 59 -2.85 14.43 2.29
C TYR A 59 -4.02 15.02 1.48
N ALA A 60 -3.75 15.58 0.31
CA ALA A 60 -4.78 16.11 -0.58
C ALA A 60 -5.75 15.01 -1.05
N LEU A 61 -5.22 13.85 -1.44
CA LEU A 61 -6.03 12.68 -1.79
C LEU A 61 -6.90 12.26 -0.62
N PHE A 62 -6.28 12.07 0.55
CA PHE A 62 -6.93 11.66 1.78
C PHE A 62 -8.10 12.59 2.14
N GLY A 63 -7.90 13.90 2.19
CA GLY A 63 -8.94 14.87 2.52
C GLY A 63 -10.12 14.84 1.57
N SER A 64 -9.87 14.70 0.26
CA SER A 64 -10.93 14.59 -0.73
C SER A 64 -11.74 13.31 -0.59
N GLN A 65 -11.09 12.20 -0.29
CA GLN A 65 -11.76 10.91 -0.11
C GLN A 65 -12.47 10.81 1.24
N LEU A 66 -11.89 11.37 2.30
CA LEU A 66 -12.54 11.47 3.62
C LEU A 66 -13.87 12.23 3.54
N LYS A 67 -13.89 13.35 2.82
CA LYS A 67 -15.13 14.10 2.58
C LYS A 67 -16.23 13.26 1.93
N ARG A 68 -15.87 12.42 0.96
CA ARG A 68 -16.80 11.50 0.27
C ARG A 68 -17.28 10.37 1.19
N ALA A 69 -16.36 9.77 1.95
CA ALA A 69 -16.70 8.72 2.90
C ALA A 69 -17.66 9.23 3.98
N CYS A 70 -17.38 10.39 4.56
CA CYS A 70 -18.24 10.97 5.57
C CYS A 70 -19.63 11.34 5.02
N ALA A 71 -19.72 11.79 3.78
CA ALA A 71 -20.99 12.02 3.12
C ALA A 71 -21.80 10.72 2.93
N LEU A 72 -21.13 9.61 2.58
CA LEU A 72 -21.76 8.29 2.42
C LEU A 72 -22.31 7.73 3.75
N TRP A 73 -21.57 7.94 4.83
CA TRP A 73 -21.91 7.40 6.15
C TRP A 73 -22.71 8.39 7.02
N HIS A 74 -23.02 9.58 6.49
CA HIS A 74 -23.70 10.67 7.22
C HIS A 74 -22.97 11.05 8.52
N THR A 75 -21.63 11.02 8.48
CA THR A 75 -20.75 11.38 9.59
C THR A 75 -20.14 12.76 9.41
N LYS A 76 -19.68 13.37 10.49
CA LYS A 76 -18.93 14.63 10.47
C LYS A 76 -17.45 14.36 10.62
N PHE A 77 -16.61 15.27 10.11
CA PHE A 77 -15.17 15.17 10.29
C PHE A 77 -14.51 16.54 10.45
N VAL A 78 -13.37 16.53 11.13
CA VAL A 78 -12.40 17.63 11.14
C VAL A 78 -11.07 17.04 10.70
N LEU A 79 -10.46 17.60 9.66
CA LEU A 79 -9.12 17.23 9.20
C LEU A 79 -8.15 18.32 9.66
N GLY A 80 -7.18 17.93 10.49
CA GLY A 80 -6.09 18.81 10.93
C GLY A 80 -5.11 19.11 9.80
N PRO A 81 -4.25 20.13 9.98
CA PRO A 81 -3.26 20.49 8.97
C PRO A 81 -2.21 19.38 8.79
N LEU A 82 -1.61 19.33 7.60
CA LEU A 82 -0.42 18.52 7.35
C LEU A 82 0.76 19.12 8.12
N ALA A 83 1.40 18.32 8.94
CA ALA A 83 2.66 18.63 9.62
C ALA A 83 3.79 17.77 9.05
N ILE A 84 4.89 18.37 8.69
CA ILE A 84 6.13 17.66 8.33
C ILE A 84 6.98 17.59 9.59
N GLU A 85 7.02 16.43 10.24
CA GLU A 85 7.74 16.26 11.50
C GLU A 85 9.24 16.08 11.26
N SER A 86 9.59 15.40 10.17
CA SER A 86 10.97 15.19 9.74
C SER A 86 11.01 14.91 8.24
N ALA A 87 12.19 14.64 7.70
CA ALA A 87 12.34 14.19 6.32
C ALA A 87 11.68 12.83 6.05
N ASP A 88 11.40 12.06 7.09
CA ASP A 88 10.93 10.67 7.01
C ASP A 88 9.49 10.50 7.49
N ILE A 89 8.94 11.47 8.23
CA ILE A 89 7.59 11.39 8.82
C ILE A 89 6.83 12.69 8.58
N ALA A 90 5.65 12.56 8.00
CA ALA A 90 4.63 13.59 7.96
C ALA A 90 3.38 13.12 8.71
N SER A 91 2.61 14.02 9.29
CA SER A 91 1.43 13.64 10.03
C SER A 91 0.26 14.60 9.85
N TRP A 92 -0.94 14.11 10.16
CA TRP A 92 -2.15 14.92 10.31
C TRP A 92 -3.10 14.24 11.29
N THR A 93 -4.09 14.99 11.76
CA THR A 93 -5.10 14.46 12.65
C THR A 93 -6.45 14.45 11.96
N ILE A 94 -7.31 13.51 12.39
CA ILE A 94 -8.67 13.38 11.94
C ILE A 94 -9.53 13.22 13.18
N THR A 95 -10.58 14.02 13.28
CA THR A 95 -11.68 13.73 14.21
C THR A 95 -12.89 13.39 13.37
N MET A 96 -13.40 12.17 13.52
CA MET A 96 -14.58 11.70 12.81
C MET A 96 -15.66 11.31 13.81
N GLY A 97 -16.93 11.57 13.51
CA GLY A 97 -17.99 11.27 14.46
C GLY A 97 -19.38 11.23 13.85
N GLY A 98 -20.23 10.44 14.48
CA GLY A 98 -21.69 10.41 14.29
C GLY A 98 -22.43 11.09 15.44
N PRO A 99 -23.75 10.88 15.54
CA PRO A 99 -24.57 11.50 16.58
C PRO A 99 -24.17 11.12 18.01
N ASN A 100 -23.70 9.89 18.24
CA ASN A 100 -23.44 9.31 19.56
C ASN A 100 -22.01 8.77 19.75
N TRP A 101 -21.09 9.00 18.79
CA TRP A 101 -19.71 8.55 18.88
C TRP A 101 -18.74 9.56 18.27
N GLN A 102 -17.49 9.49 18.70
CA GLN A 102 -16.40 10.28 18.17
C GLN A 102 -15.09 9.48 18.22
N VAL A 103 -14.29 9.56 17.17
CA VAL A 103 -12.96 8.94 17.07
C VAL A 103 -11.94 10.01 16.72
N PHE A 104 -10.88 10.07 17.50
CA PHE A 104 -9.70 10.86 17.20
C PHE A 104 -8.61 9.96 16.66
N THR A 105 -8.17 10.20 15.45
CA THR A 105 -7.11 9.46 14.80
C THR A 105 -5.95 10.39 14.46
N ARG A 106 -4.73 10.05 14.92
CA ARG A 106 -3.50 10.62 14.40
C ARG A 106 -2.96 9.69 13.33
N TYR A 107 -2.66 10.26 12.18
CA TYR A 107 -2.19 9.54 11.00
C TYR A 107 -0.77 9.98 10.68
N ASP A 108 0.19 9.08 10.83
CA ASP A 108 1.59 9.27 10.53
C ASP A 108 1.89 8.61 9.16
N PHE A 109 2.45 9.37 8.25
CA PHE A 109 2.82 8.94 6.90
C PHE A 109 4.33 8.77 6.83
N ILE A 110 4.80 7.57 6.49
CA ILE A 110 6.22 7.29 6.28
C ILE A 110 6.62 7.81 4.89
N CYS A 111 7.48 8.81 4.86
CA CYS A 111 7.94 9.49 3.66
C CYS A 111 9.00 8.65 2.94
N GLN A 112 8.73 8.25 1.70
CA GLN A 112 9.64 7.47 0.85
C GLN A 112 9.98 8.19 -0.46
N GLU A 113 9.37 9.34 -0.71
CA GLU A 113 9.48 10.04 -1.99
C GLU A 113 10.91 10.44 -2.33
N ASN A 114 11.72 10.87 -1.36
CA ASN A 114 13.12 11.24 -1.58
C ASN A 114 13.96 10.04 -2.03
N LEU A 115 13.73 8.88 -1.40
CA LEU A 115 14.35 7.62 -1.75
C LEU A 115 13.94 7.17 -3.16
N ILE A 116 12.65 7.21 -3.46
CA ILE A 116 12.12 6.82 -4.76
C ILE A 116 12.62 7.76 -5.86
N ASN A 117 12.67 9.06 -5.58
CA ASN A 117 13.19 10.06 -6.51
C ASN A 117 14.70 9.88 -6.74
N ALA A 118 15.48 9.57 -5.71
CA ALA A 118 16.91 9.27 -5.84
C ALA A 118 17.13 8.03 -6.73
N ASN A 119 16.38 6.95 -6.51
CA ASN A 119 16.44 5.75 -7.36
C ASN A 119 16.04 6.03 -8.81
N CYS A 120 15.07 6.94 -9.04
CA CYS A 120 14.63 7.34 -10.37
C CYS A 120 15.61 8.33 -11.05
N ALA A 121 16.45 9.00 -10.30
CA ALA A 121 17.45 9.95 -10.81
C ALA A 121 18.76 9.28 -11.24
N GLU A 122 18.96 8.00 -10.90
CA GLU A 122 20.12 7.25 -11.36
C GLU A 122 20.24 7.23 -12.90
N PRO A 123 21.47 7.08 -13.45
CA PRO A 123 21.65 6.95 -14.88
C PRO A 123 20.79 5.82 -15.48
N ILE A 124 20.06 6.13 -16.55
CA ILE A 124 19.09 5.19 -17.16
C ILE A 124 19.75 3.87 -17.57
N ILE A 125 21.01 3.89 -17.97
CA ILE A 125 21.76 2.68 -18.36
C ILE A 125 21.94 1.76 -17.16
N GLN A 126 22.26 2.31 -15.98
CA GLN A 126 22.40 1.53 -14.74
C GLN A 126 21.04 0.93 -14.30
N GLN A 127 19.96 1.71 -14.41
CA GLN A 127 18.61 1.20 -14.11
C GLN A 127 18.23 0.04 -15.02
N ILE A 128 18.48 0.15 -16.33
CA ILE A 128 18.20 -0.90 -17.32
C ILE A 128 19.06 -2.14 -17.06
N PHE A 129 20.36 -1.97 -16.86
CA PHE A 129 21.28 -3.08 -16.58
C PHE A 129 20.84 -3.85 -15.34
N ARG A 130 20.52 -3.14 -14.26
CA ARG A 130 20.01 -3.73 -13.02
C ARG A 130 18.69 -4.48 -13.25
N ALA A 131 17.74 -3.86 -13.97
CA ALA A 131 16.44 -4.48 -14.28
C ALA A 131 16.61 -5.76 -15.10
N VAL A 132 17.44 -5.76 -16.16
CA VAL A 132 17.70 -6.94 -16.99
C VAL A 132 18.39 -8.03 -16.18
N ARG A 133 19.43 -7.69 -15.41
CA ARG A 133 20.13 -8.64 -14.54
C ARG A 133 19.17 -9.35 -13.58
N TRP A 134 18.26 -8.60 -12.95
CA TRP A 134 17.28 -9.18 -12.04
C TRP A 134 16.20 -9.99 -12.74
N MET A 135 15.76 -9.57 -13.91
CA MET A 135 14.86 -10.36 -14.74
C MET A 135 15.46 -11.73 -15.08
N LEU A 136 16.72 -11.77 -15.51
CA LEU A 136 17.44 -13.01 -15.80
C LEU A 136 17.60 -13.87 -14.54
N ASN A 137 17.89 -13.25 -13.40
CA ASN A 137 18.00 -13.95 -12.12
C ASN A 137 16.64 -14.55 -11.69
N ASP A 138 15.54 -13.81 -11.81
CA ASP A 138 14.20 -14.32 -11.49
C ASP A 138 13.77 -15.48 -12.41
N LEU A 139 14.16 -15.44 -13.67
CA LEU A 139 13.96 -16.56 -14.61
C LEU A 139 14.81 -17.76 -14.20
N ALA A 140 16.12 -17.58 -14.02
CA ALA A 140 17.05 -18.65 -13.67
C ALA A 140 16.73 -19.33 -12.34
N THR A 141 16.21 -18.58 -11.36
CA THR A 141 15.80 -19.09 -10.03
C THR A 141 14.39 -19.68 -10.03
N GLY A 142 13.65 -19.60 -11.13
CA GLY A 142 12.24 -20.02 -11.22
C GLY A 142 11.28 -19.12 -10.44
N THR A 143 11.72 -17.95 -10.00
CA THR A 143 10.89 -17.00 -9.24
C THR A 143 9.71 -16.51 -10.07
N THR A 144 9.95 -16.15 -11.34
CA THR A 144 8.90 -15.76 -12.29
C THR A 144 7.81 -16.83 -12.40
N PHE A 145 8.20 -18.11 -12.52
CA PHE A 145 7.24 -19.21 -12.58
C PHE A 145 6.40 -19.35 -11.31
N ARG A 146 7.02 -19.23 -10.12
CA ARG A 146 6.30 -19.26 -8.84
C ARG A 146 5.29 -18.12 -8.71
N VAL A 147 5.65 -16.90 -9.15
CA VAL A 147 4.75 -15.75 -9.22
C VAL A 147 3.55 -16.04 -10.14
N PHE A 148 3.77 -16.55 -11.34
CA PHE A 148 2.70 -16.92 -12.27
C PHE A 148 1.77 -18.00 -11.72
N ARG A 149 2.32 -19.02 -11.09
CA ARG A 149 1.55 -20.11 -10.47
C ARG A 149 0.69 -19.60 -9.31
N ALA A 150 1.20 -18.66 -8.51
CA ALA A 150 0.48 -18.08 -7.39
C ALA A 150 -0.63 -17.10 -7.83
N ASN A 151 -0.32 -16.23 -8.81
CA ASN A 151 -1.28 -15.33 -9.43
C ASN A 151 -0.86 -14.99 -10.86
N TRP A 152 -1.55 -15.58 -11.85
CA TRP A 152 -1.23 -15.36 -13.26
C TRP A 152 -1.47 -13.91 -13.71
N GLN A 153 -2.46 -13.19 -13.12
CA GLN A 153 -2.75 -11.79 -13.47
C GLN A 153 -1.58 -10.89 -13.06
N PHE A 154 -1.06 -11.07 -11.85
CA PHE A 154 0.13 -10.38 -11.37
C PHE A 154 1.36 -10.74 -12.22
N GLY A 155 1.56 -12.04 -12.49
CA GLY A 155 2.63 -12.52 -13.36
C GLY A 155 2.59 -11.90 -14.76
N MET A 156 1.39 -11.84 -15.38
CA MET A 156 1.19 -11.21 -16.70
C MET A 156 1.50 -9.72 -16.66
N HIS A 157 1.04 -8.99 -15.64
CA HIS A 157 1.37 -7.57 -15.50
C HIS A 157 2.88 -7.35 -15.42
N HIS A 158 3.57 -8.16 -14.63
CA HIS A 158 5.02 -8.10 -14.49
C HIS A 158 5.74 -8.45 -15.81
N LEU A 159 5.33 -9.53 -16.47
CA LEU A 159 5.90 -9.97 -17.76
C LEU A 159 5.71 -8.91 -18.85
N VAL A 160 4.53 -8.31 -18.98
CA VAL A 160 4.25 -7.28 -19.98
C VAL A 160 5.20 -6.10 -19.83
N LEU A 161 5.47 -5.63 -18.60
CA LEU A 161 6.40 -4.54 -18.37
C LEU A 161 7.86 -4.91 -18.69
N GLN A 162 8.26 -6.16 -18.46
CA GLN A 162 9.57 -6.68 -18.86
C GLN A 162 9.69 -6.77 -20.38
N LEU A 163 8.66 -7.29 -21.07
CA LEU A 163 8.63 -7.36 -22.52
C LEU A 163 8.66 -5.98 -23.17
N LEU A 164 7.95 -4.99 -22.61
CA LEU A 164 8.01 -3.61 -23.09
C LEU A 164 9.42 -3.02 -22.96
N LEU A 165 10.13 -3.30 -21.86
CA LEU A 165 11.52 -2.88 -21.69
C LEU A 165 12.41 -3.52 -22.75
N LEU A 166 12.31 -4.84 -22.93
CA LEU A 166 13.10 -5.56 -23.94
C LEU A 166 12.78 -5.10 -25.36
N THR A 167 11.51 -4.87 -25.69
CA THR A 167 11.08 -4.36 -26.99
C THR A 167 11.64 -2.98 -27.27
N TRP A 168 11.66 -2.09 -26.27
CA TRP A 168 12.26 -0.76 -26.40
C TRP A 168 13.76 -0.86 -26.74
N ILE A 169 14.51 -1.69 -26.01
CA ILE A 169 15.94 -1.93 -26.26
C ILE A 169 16.15 -2.54 -27.65
N ALA A 170 15.42 -3.61 -27.97
CA ALA A 170 15.54 -4.32 -29.25
C ALA A 170 15.22 -3.44 -30.46
N THR A 171 14.19 -2.61 -30.36
CA THR A 171 13.83 -1.64 -31.44
C THR A 171 14.95 -0.64 -31.67
N SER A 172 15.57 -0.14 -30.58
CA SER A 172 16.69 0.81 -30.69
C SER A 172 17.93 0.16 -31.31
N ILE A 173 18.23 -1.09 -30.94
CA ILE A 173 19.33 -1.87 -31.54
C ILE A 173 19.06 -2.14 -33.02
N ALA A 174 17.84 -2.57 -33.36
CA ALA A 174 17.49 -2.88 -34.75
C ALA A 174 17.60 -1.62 -35.65
N ALA A 175 17.16 -0.46 -35.16
CA ALA A 175 17.28 0.81 -35.88
C ALA A 175 18.76 1.19 -36.12
N GLY A 176 19.61 1.06 -35.09
CA GLY A 176 21.04 1.31 -35.21
C GLY A 176 21.73 0.35 -36.19
N THR A 177 21.40 -0.96 -36.12
CA THR A 177 21.92 -1.98 -37.03
C THR A 177 21.49 -1.71 -38.46
N LEU A 178 20.23 -1.35 -38.70
CA LEU A 178 19.74 -1.00 -40.03
C LEU A 178 20.46 0.24 -40.56
N ALA A 179 20.68 1.26 -39.76
CA ALA A 179 21.41 2.45 -40.16
C ALA A 179 22.85 2.13 -40.54
N TRP A 180 23.55 1.27 -39.77
CA TRP A 180 24.86 0.79 -40.12
C TRP A 180 24.87 0.03 -41.48
N TYR A 181 23.92 -0.91 -41.68
CA TYR A 181 23.80 -1.66 -42.89
C TYR A 181 23.59 -0.77 -44.12
N VAL A 182 22.67 0.18 -44.05
CA VAL A 182 22.41 1.14 -45.14
C VAL A 182 23.64 2.01 -45.43
N ALA A 183 24.22 2.61 -44.40
CA ALA A 183 25.42 3.45 -44.56
C ALA A 183 26.60 2.70 -45.20
N ARG A 184 26.83 1.46 -44.74
CA ARG A 184 27.97 0.67 -45.20
C ARG A 184 27.77 0.04 -46.58
N HIS A 185 26.59 -0.57 -46.82
CA HIS A 185 26.36 -1.42 -47.99
C HIS A 185 25.56 -0.72 -49.11
N ARG A 186 24.77 0.31 -48.80
CA ARG A 186 23.99 1.03 -49.82
C ARG A 186 24.60 2.36 -50.21
N VAL A 187 25.22 3.06 -49.25
CA VAL A 187 25.83 4.39 -49.47
C VAL A 187 27.34 4.29 -49.66
N GLY A 188 28.00 3.20 -49.23
CA GLY A 188 29.43 3.01 -49.35
C GLY A 188 30.28 3.82 -48.35
N VAL A 189 29.69 4.24 -47.24
CA VAL A 189 30.37 5.04 -46.20
C VAL A 189 31.44 4.21 -45.50
N ALA A 190 32.56 4.86 -45.14
CA ALA A 190 33.65 4.19 -44.41
C ALA A 190 33.16 3.60 -43.08
N THR A 191 33.72 2.44 -42.70
CA THR A 191 33.32 1.68 -41.49
C THR A 191 33.22 2.52 -40.21
N PRO A 192 34.19 3.39 -39.87
CA PRO A 192 34.08 4.22 -38.65
C PRO A 192 32.88 5.15 -38.66
N ILE A 193 32.59 5.77 -39.81
CA ILE A 193 31.42 6.69 -39.95
C ILE A 193 30.12 5.90 -39.90
N SER A 194 30.06 4.70 -40.54
CA SER A 194 28.88 3.83 -40.48
C SER A 194 28.60 3.37 -39.05
N LEU A 195 29.62 3.08 -38.26
CA LEU A 195 29.48 2.73 -36.83
C LEU A 195 28.98 3.93 -36.00
N ALA A 196 29.56 5.11 -36.23
CA ALA A 196 29.10 6.33 -35.56
C ALA A 196 27.62 6.64 -35.90
N THR A 197 27.21 6.45 -37.16
CA THR A 197 25.81 6.58 -37.59
C THR A 197 24.92 5.60 -36.86
N SER A 198 25.34 4.32 -36.74
CA SER A 198 24.61 3.29 -35.99
C SER A 198 24.35 3.69 -34.54
N VAL A 199 25.41 4.13 -33.85
CA VAL A 199 25.33 4.58 -32.46
C VAL A 199 24.41 5.79 -32.32
N ALA A 200 24.55 6.78 -33.22
CA ALA A 200 23.72 7.97 -33.21
C ALA A 200 22.22 7.63 -33.41
N VAL A 201 21.90 6.77 -34.38
CA VAL A 201 20.51 6.32 -34.63
C VAL A 201 19.96 5.50 -33.47
N PHE A 202 20.78 4.61 -32.89
CA PHE A 202 20.39 3.87 -31.67
C PHE A 202 19.94 4.86 -30.56
N PHE A 203 20.78 5.84 -30.22
CA PHE A 203 20.46 6.79 -29.17
C PHE A 203 19.28 7.68 -29.53
N ALA A 204 19.15 8.09 -30.79
CA ALA A 204 18.03 8.90 -31.25
C ALA A 204 16.69 8.15 -31.06
N VAL A 205 16.60 6.89 -31.51
CA VAL A 205 15.41 6.05 -31.34
C VAL A 205 15.13 5.75 -29.87
N PHE A 206 16.19 5.42 -29.11
CA PHE A 206 16.08 5.17 -27.68
C PHE A 206 15.50 6.36 -26.94
N MET A 207 15.98 7.58 -27.21
CA MET A 207 15.47 8.80 -26.57
C MET A 207 14.08 9.17 -27.08
N ALA A 208 13.77 8.96 -28.38
CA ALA A 208 12.43 9.21 -28.93
C ALA A 208 11.35 8.32 -28.29
N LEU A 209 11.67 7.06 -27.95
CA LEU A 209 10.74 6.13 -27.29
C LEU A 209 10.63 6.33 -25.77
N ARG A 210 11.58 7.03 -25.15
CA ARG A 210 11.60 7.27 -23.70
C ARG A 210 10.30 7.87 -23.13
N PRO A 211 9.66 8.87 -23.75
CA PRO A 211 8.39 9.41 -23.26
C PRO A 211 7.28 8.36 -23.20
N LEU A 212 7.24 7.45 -24.16
CA LEU A 212 6.27 6.35 -24.19
C LEU A 212 6.54 5.33 -23.08
N ALA A 213 7.80 4.95 -22.89
CA ALA A 213 8.23 4.07 -21.80
C ALA A 213 7.93 4.69 -20.42
N ASN A 214 8.14 5.98 -20.25
CA ASN A 214 7.80 6.72 -19.03
C ASN A 214 6.27 6.79 -18.80
N ARG A 215 5.49 6.96 -19.89
CA ARG A 215 4.03 6.96 -19.81
C ARG A 215 3.47 5.64 -19.29
N TRP A 216 4.08 4.53 -19.65
CA TRP A 216 3.69 3.19 -19.21
C TRP A 216 4.43 2.71 -17.96
N LEU A 217 5.21 3.57 -17.32
CA LEU A 217 6.00 3.29 -16.10
C LEU A 217 7.01 2.13 -16.26
N VAL A 218 7.39 1.79 -17.49
CA VAL A 218 8.25 0.64 -17.80
C VAL A 218 9.53 0.67 -16.95
N ILE A 219 10.26 1.79 -16.96
CA ILE A 219 11.51 1.91 -16.19
C ILE A 219 11.24 1.87 -14.69
N ARG A 220 10.28 2.64 -14.21
CA ARG A 220 10.02 2.77 -12.78
C ARG A 220 9.66 1.45 -12.13
N VAL A 221 8.74 0.69 -12.72
CA VAL A 221 8.33 -0.60 -12.17
C VAL A 221 9.46 -1.62 -12.27
N ASN A 222 10.15 -1.68 -13.40
CA ASN A 222 11.30 -2.59 -13.54
C ASN A 222 12.46 -2.24 -12.62
N ASN A 223 12.66 -0.95 -12.28
CA ASN A 223 13.70 -0.52 -11.32
C ASN A 223 13.31 -0.77 -9.85
N HIS A 224 12.03 -0.91 -9.54
CA HIS A 224 11.58 -1.21 -8.19
C HIS A 224 11.93 -2.65 -7.74
N TRP A 225 11.83 -3.62 -8.64
CA TRP A 225 12.04 -5.03 -8.34
C TRP A 225 13.43 -5.39 -7.82
N PRO A 226 14.54 -4.88 -8.39
CA PRO A 226 15.87 -5.09 -7.84
C PRO A 226 15.98 -4.72 -6.36
N HIS A 227 15.49 -3.54 -5.99
CA HIS A 227 15.53 -3.08 -4.61
C HIS A 227 14.71 -3.95 -3.66
N LEU A 228 13.53 -4.42 -4.10
CA LEU A 228 12.74 -5.38 -3.33
C LEU A 228 13.43 -6.75 -3.19
N ARG A 229 14.19 -7.18 -4.19
CA ARG A 229 14.95 -8.44 -4.12
C ARG A 229 16.12 -8.35 -3.15
N GLU A 230 16.89 -7.27 -3.20
CA GLU A 230 17.99 -6.99 -2.27
C GLU A 230 17.47 -6.97 -0.84
N PHE A 231 16.43 -6.20 -0.60
CA PHE A 231 15.73 -6.14 0.67
C PHE A 231 15.22 -7.51 1.18
N GLY A 232 14.51 -8.26 0.34
CA GLY A 232 13.97 -9.58 0.70
C GLY A 232 15.02 -10.60 1.09
N ARG A 233 16.26 -10.45 0.57
CA ARG A 233 17.43 -11.27 0.90
C ARG A 233 18.15 -10.81 2.17
N GLY A 234 17.83 -9.65 2.69
CA GLY A 234 18.51 -9.05 3.84
C GLY A 234 19.82 -8.37 3.47
N GLU A 235 20.02 -8.04 2.20
CA GLU A 235 21.13 -7.20 1.75
C GLU A 235 20.84 -5.74 2.14
N ALA A 236 21.89 -4.93 2.30
CA ALA A 236 21.74 -3.51 2.54
C ALA A 236 20.89 -2.86 1.44
N SER A 237 19.84 -2.19 1.82
CA SER A 237 18.86 -1.67 0.89
C SER A 237 18.44 -0.24 1.23
N CYS A 238 17.92 0.44 0.23
CA CYS A 238 17.36 1.76 0.42
C CYS A 238 16.14 1.80 1.38
N PHE A 239 15.55 0.63 1.69
CA PHE A 239 14.41 0.51 2.60
C PHE A 239 14.79 0.36 4.07
N ASP A 240 16.07 0.14 4.40
CA ASP A 240 16.51 -0.09 5.79
C ASP A 240 16.16 1.11 6.68
N ARG A 241 16.40 2.34 6.21
CA ARG A 241 16.07 3.55 6.97
C ARG A 241 14.57 3.73 7.22
N PRO A 242 13.67 3.65 6.25
CA PRO A 242 12.22 3.69 6.50
C PRO A 242 11.74 2.61 7.47
N ILE A 243 12.34 1.40 7.42
CA ILE A 243 11.99 0.31 8.33
C ILE A 243 12.40 0.61 9.75
N GLU A 244 13.62 1.09 9.96
CA GLU A 244 14.13 1.48 11.29
C GLU A 244 13.25 2.58 11.89
N ILE A 245 12.95 3.61 11.13
CA ILE A 245 12.13 4.74 11.58
C ILE A 245 10.69 4.29 11.86
N GLY A 246 10.08 3.52 10.97
CA GLY A 246 8.71 3.03 11.15
C GLY A 246 8.59 2.04 12.30
N GLY A 247 9.60 1.18 12.51
CA GLY A 247 9.66 0.25 13.64
C GLY A 247 9.83 0.98 14.99
N ALA A 248 10.74 1.94 15.07
CA ALA A 248 10.90 2.77 16.26
C ALA A 248 9.62 3.59 16.54
N ARG A 249 9.01 4.18 15.51
CA ARG A 249 7.76 4.92 15.66
C ARG A 249 6.61 4.05 16.18
N LEU A 250 6.49 2.82 15.66
CA LEU A 250 5.47 1.87 16.14
C LEU A 250 5.67 1.55 17.63
N ARG A 251 6.89 1.20 18.03
CA ARG A 251 7.24 0.96 19.45
C ARG A 251 6.85 2.16 20.31
N ASP A 252 7.25 3.36 19.92
CA ASP A 252 7.02 4.58 20.70
C ASP A 252 5.53 4.89 20.86
N LEU A 253 4.73 4.69 19.81
CA LEU A 253 3.27 4.90 19.88
C LEU A 253 2.57 3.86 20.76
N VAL A 254 3.02 2.61 20.74
CA VAL A 254 2.47 1.57 21.62
C VAL A 254 2.84 1.85 23.06
N ASN A 255 4.10 2.20 23.33
CA ASN A 255 4.59 2.48 24.68
C ASN A 255 4.06 3.78 25.28
N ALA A 256 3.66 4.76 24.44
CA ALA A 256 2.97 5.96 24.89
C ALA A 256 1.63 5.64 25.56
N ASN A 257 1.00 4.52 25.22
CA ASN A 257 -0.24 4.01 25.80
C ASN A 257 -1.37 5.07 25.85
N ASP A 258 -1.43 5.92 24.82
CA ASP A 258 -2.37 7.05 24.71
C ASP A 258 -3.48 6.82 23.67
N ALA A 259 -3.59 5.59 23.17
CA ALA A 259 -4.56 5.16 22.19
C ALA A 259 -5.17 3.80 22.56
N ASP A 260 -6.37 3.53 22.04
CA ASP A 260 -7.04 2.24 22.18
C ASP A 260 -6.51 1.22 21.16
N GLU A 261 -6.04 1.71 20.02
CA GLU A 261 -5.57 0.90 18.90
C GLU A 261 -4.44 1.61 18.14
N VAL A 262 -3.35 0.89 17.86
CA VAL A 262 -2.25 1.34 16.98
C VAL A 262 -2.26 0.49 15.72
N VAL A 263 -2.38 1.15 14.57
CA VAL A 263 -2.58 0.49 13.28
C VAL A 263 -1.41 0.78 12.37
N LEU A 264 -0.73 -0.24 11.89
CA LEU A 264 0.29 -0.11 10.86
C LEU A 264 -0.29 -0.59 9.52
N ILE A 265 -0.43 0.34 8.58
CA ILE A 265 -1.02 0.07 7.26
C ILE A 265 0.07 0.05 6.20
N GLY A 266 0.22 -1.08 5.50
CA GLY A 266 1.06 -1.20 4.32
C GLY A 266 0.24 -1.39 3.06
N HIS A 267 0.38 -0.49 2.07
CA HIS A 267 -0.33 -0.60 0.80
C HIS A 267 0.61 -1.02 -0.32
N SER A 268 0.24 -2.07 -1.08
CA SER A 268 1.04 -2.51 -2.24
C SER A 268 2.49 -2.88 -1.85
N GLY A 269 3.48 -2.19 -2.45
CA GLY A 269 4.90 -2.30 -2.08
C GLY A 269 5.23 -1.85 -0.65
N GLY A 270 4.34 -1.10 0.00
CA GLY A 270 4.46 -0.76 1.42
C GLY A 270 4.12 -1.90 2.36
N ALA A 271 3.39 -2.94 1.89
CA ALA A 271 3.01 -4.07 2.75
C ALA A 271 4.21 -4.86 3.28
N PRO A 272 5.19 -5.31 2.45
CA PRO A 272 6.38 -5.97 2.97
C PRO A 272 7.20 -5.05 3.89
N LEU A 273 7.24 -3.75 3.65
CA LEU A 273 7.93 -2.81 4.53
C LEU A 273 7.24 -2.69 5.89
N ALA A 274 5.90 -2.58 5.90
CA ALA A 274 5.12 -2.55 7.13
C ALA A 274 5.34 -3.81 7.97
N GLN A 275 5.37 -5.00 7.36
CA GLN A 275 5.69 -6.25 8.05
C GLN A 275 7.09 -6.22 8.69
N CYS A 276 8.07 -5.65 8.01
CA CYS A 276 9.41 -5.50 8.56
C CYS A 276 9.48 -4.46 9.68
N MET A 277 8.70 -3.38 9.59
CA MET A 277 8.58 -2.40 10.67
C MET A 277 8.02 -3.02 11.94
N VAL A 278 7.01 -3.91 11.83
CA VAL A 278 6.50 -4.67 12.98
C VAL A 278 7.57 -5.58 13.56
N ALA A 279 8.24 -6.36 12.71
CA ALA A 279 9.33 -7.24 13.18
C ALA A 279 10.43 -6.43 13.89
N ARG A 280 10.77 -5.25 13.34
CA ARG A 280 11.75 -4.34 13.95
C ARG A 280 11.27 -3.77 15.28
N ALA A 281 10.01 -3.39 15.39
CA ALA A 281 9.44 -2.91 16.65
C ALA A 281 9.48 -3.99 17.74
N LEU A 282 9.16 -5.24 17.40
CA LEU A 282 9.26 -6.41 18.29
C LEU A 282 10.71 -6.79 18.63
N GLU A 283 11.71 -6.41 17.83
CA GLU A 283 13.13 -6.54 18.17
C GLU A 283 13.57 -5.47 19.16
N LEU A 284 13.04 -4.25 19.01
CA LEU A 284 13.33 -3.13 19.89
C LEU A 284 12.67 -3.26 21.27
N ASP A 285 11.53 -3.98 21.32
CA ASP A 285 10.77 -4.23 22.54
C ASP A 285 10.07 -5.58 22.42
N GLN A 286 10.57 -6.59 23.14
CA GLN A 286 10.06 -7.96 23.08
C GLN A 286 8.69 -8.12 23.74
N ASP A 287 8.33 -7.21 24.65
CA ASP A 287 7.04 -7.19 25.33
C ASP A 287 5.99 -6.33 24.59
N LEU A 288 6.32 -5.84 23.40
CA LEU A 288 5.47 -4.95 22.62
C LEU A 288 4.11 -5.60 22.34
N GLY A 289 3.03 -4.90 22.67
CA GLY A 289 1.67 -5.37 22.45
C GLY A 289 1.13 -6.38 23.49
N LEU A 290 1.97 -6.83 24.43
CA LEU A 290 1.49 -7.64 25.57
C LEU A 290 0.72 -6.79 26.58
N ARG A 291 0.99 -5.51 26.62
CA ARG A 291 0.34 -4.49 27.45
C ARG A 291 0.04 -3.25 26.60
N GLY A 292 -1.01 -2.52 26.95
CA GLY A 292 -1.35 -1.27 26.26
C GLY A 292 -2.30 -1.46 25.07
N PRO A 293 -2.22 -0.59 24.02
CA PRO A 293 -3.13 -0.60 22.90
C PRO A 293 -2.96 -1.85 22.01
N ARG A 294 -4.05 -2.27 21.38
CA ARG A 294 -3.99 -3.32 20.35
C ARG A 294 -3.15 -2.88 19.16
N ILE A 295 -2.30 -3.78 18.67
CA ILE A 295 -1.50 -3.56 17.46
C ILE A 295 -2.17 -4.27 16.31
N VAL A 296 -2.60 -3.51 15.28
CA VAL A 296 -3.18 -4.07 14.06
C VAL A 296 -2.26 -3.81 12.88
N VAL A 297 -1.91 -4.85 12.15
CA VAL A 297 -1.16 -4.78 10.90
C VAL A 297 -2.14 -4.99 9.75
N LEU A 298 -2.37 -3.96 8.95
CA LEU A 298 -3.31 -4.01 7.83
C LEU A 298 -2.54 -3.94 6.51
N THR A 299 -2.44 -5.07 5.81
CA THR A 299 -1.79 -5.14 4.50
C THR A 299 -2.84 -5.08 3.40
N LEU A 300 -2.73 -4.07 2.53
CA LEU A 300 -3.71 -3.74 1.50
C LEU A 300 -3.14 -4.03 0.11
N GLY A 301 -3.71 -4.99 -0.61
CA GLY A 301 -3.24 -5.34 -1.95
C GLY A 301 -1.76 -5.68 -1.99
N SER A 302 -1.31 -6.49 -1.05
CA SER A 302 0.10 -6.78 -0.78
C SER A 302 0.81 -7.47 -1.94
N ILE A 303 2.07 -7.07 -2.18
CA ILE A 303 3.01 -7.76 -3.08
C ILE A 303 4.03 -8.61 -2.33
N THR A 304 3.87 -8.80 -1.02
CA THR A 304 4.78 -9.58 -0.17
C THR A 304 5.10 -10.96 -0.74
N PRO A 305 4.14 -11.75 -1.27
CA PRO A 305 4.46 -13.05 -1.86
C PRO A 305 5.47 -12.95 -3.02
N ALA A 306 5.36 -11.91 -3.87
CA ALA A 306 6.31 -11.71 -4.96
C ALA A 306 7.74 -11.49 -4.47
N VAL A 307 7.93 -10.81 -3.33
CA VAL A 307 9.24 -10.64 -2.69
C VAL A 307 9.74 -11.97 -2.13
N ALA A 308 8.88 -12.71 -1.41
CA ALA A 308 9.22 -13.92 -0.68
C ALA A 308 9.47 -15.16 -1.58
N PHE A 309 8.97 -15.16 -2.83
CA PHE A 309 9.14 -16.27 -3.77
C PHE A 309 10.59 -16.49 -4.24
N HIS A 310 11.45 -15.49 -4.14
CA HIS A 310 12.84 -15.68 -4.50
C HIS A 310 13.51 -16.67 -3.52
N PRO A 311 14.30 -17.68 -4.00
CA PRO A 311 14.86 -18.72 -3.12
C PRO A 311 15.72 -18.17 -1.99
N ARG A 312 16.41 -17.05 -2.25
CA ARG A 312 17.27 -16.38 -1.26
C ARG A 312 16.55 -15.33 -0.41
N ALA A 313 15.23 -15.17 -0.51
CA ALA A 313 14.46 -14.22 0.29
C ALA A 313 14.23 -14.75 1.73
N LEU A 314 15.32 -15.16 2.40
CA LEU A 314 15.28 -15.80 3.71
C LEU A 314 14.83 -14.82 4.80
N LYS A 315 15.32 -13.58 4.76
CA LYS A 315 14.92 -12.52 5.71
C LYS A 315 13.42 -12.27 5.65
N MET A 316 12.86 -12.10 4.45
CA MET A 316 11.41 -11.83 4.32
C MET A 316 10.57 -13.02 4.80
N ARG A 317 10.99 -14.25 4.50
CA ARG A 317 10.28 -15.45 4.96
C ARG A 317 10.32 -15.59 6.48
N GLU A 318 11.46 -15.29 7.11
CA GLU A 318 11.58 -15.33 8.57
C GLU A 318 10.68 -14.29 9.23
N ILE A 319 10.62 -13.07 8.68
CA ILE A 319 9.70 -12.03 9.14
C ILE A 319 8.24 -12.51 9.05
N ILE A 320 7.85 -13.05 7.89
CA ILE A 320 6.48 -13.58 7.69
C ILE A 320 6.20 -14.71 8.69
N ARG A 321 7.14 -15.64 8.89
CA ARG A 321 7.02 -16.73 9.86
C ARG A 321 6.80 -16.19 11.27
N ARG A 322 7.62 -15.24 11.71
CA ARG A 322 7.53 -14.60 13.02
C ARG A 322 6.18 -13.93 13.21
N LEU A 323 5.72 -13.11 12.26
CA LEU A 323 4.43 -12.43 12.38
C LEU A 323 3.24 -13.42 12.33
N ALA A 324 3.40 -14.55 11.67
CA ALA A 324 2.33 -15.54 11.56
C ALA A 324 2.03 -16.26 12.90
N ILE A 325 3.00 -16.33 13.81
CA ILE A 325 2.87 -16.94 15.14
C ILE A 325 2.88 -15.91 16.28
N GLU A 326 2.94 -14.61 15.98
CA GLU A 326 3.02 -13.56 16.99
C GLU A 326 1.62 -13.23 17.53
N PRO A 327 1.32 -13.57 18.81
CA PRO A 327 0.00 -13.37 19.36
C PRO A 327 -0.26 -11.93 19.84
N SER A 328 0.79 -11.10 19.96
CA SER A 328 0.67 -9.71 20.44
C SER A 328 0.17 -8.75 19.35
N ILE A 329 0.06 -9.23 18.12
CA ILE A 329 -0.42 -8.45 16.97
C ILE A 329 -1.61 -9.13 16.28
N ASP A 330 -2.46 -8.33 15.68
CA ASP A 330 -3.53 -8.75 14.77
C ASP A 330 -3.14 -8.42 13.33
N TRP A 331 -2.75 -9.39 12.50
CA TRP A 331 -2.44 -9.14 11.10
C TRP A 331 -3.63 -9.47 10.21
N ILE A 332 -4.10 -8.49 9.43
CA ILE A 332 -5.20 -8.60 8.45
C ILE A 332 -4.62 -8.40 7.05
N GLU A 333 -4.79 -9.39 6.19
CA GLU A 333 -4.35 -9.37 4.78
C GLU A 333 -5.55 -9.11 3.87
N CYS A 334 -5.68 -7.88 3.34
CA CYS A 334 -6.75 -7.49 2.43
C CYS A 334 -6.40 -7.78 0.98
N GLN A 335 -7.17 -8.66 0.35
CA GLN A 335 -6.98 -9.08 -1.02
C GLN A 335 -8.24 -8.81 -1.86
N SER A 336 -8.09 -8.55 -3.16
CA SER A 336 -9.24 -8.39 -4.06
C SER A 336 -9.03 -9.12 -5.38
N ARG A 337 -10.03 -9.92 -5.78
CA ARG A 337 -10.01 -10.68 -7.05
C ARG A 337 -9.85 -9.79 -8.29
N LYS A 338 -10.34 -8.57 -8.22
CA LYS A 338 -10.31 -7.64 -9.37
C LYS A 338 -9.06 -6.78 -9.44
N ASP A 339 -8.26 -6.83 -8.42
CA ASP A 339 -6.96 -6.19 -8.42
C ASP A 339 -5.89 -7.15 -8.99
N ALA A 340 -5.38 -6.87 -10.16
CA ALA A 340 -4.33 -7.66 -10.77
C ALA A 340 -2.94 -7.46 -10.13
N LEU A 341 -2.81 -6.48 -9.22
CA LEU A 341 -1.56 -6.11 -8.56
C LEU A 341 -1.42 -6.69 -7.15
N ASN A 342 -2.28 -7.67 -6.78
CA ASN A 342 -2.20 -8.38 -5.50
C ASN A 342 -2.34 -9.89 -5.69
N PHE A 343 -2.13 -10.66 -4.64
CA PHE A 343 -2.21 -12.13 -4.65
C PHE A 343 -3.54 -12.60 -4.06
N TRP A 344 -4.62 -12.46 -4.83
CA TRP A 344 -5.95 -12.86 -4.41
C TRP A 344 -6.08 -14.38 -4.21
N GLY A 345 -6.71 -14.78 -3.09
CA GLY A 345 -6.91 -16.18 -2.73
C GLY A 345 -5.63 -16.91 -2.35
N PHE A 346 -4.53 -16.19 -2.16
CA PHE A 346 -3.23 -16.73 -1.83
C PHE A 346 -2.94 -16.58 -0.34
N ASP A 347 -2.53 -17.67 0.29
CA ASP A 347 -2.06 -17.65 1.67
C ASP A 347 -0.61 -17.11 1.72
N PRO A 348 -0.37 -15.94 2.30
CA PRO A 348 0.97 -15.33 2.31
C PRO A 348 1.98 -16.11 3.18
N VAL A 349 1.55 -17.07 3.97
CA VAL A 349 2.39 -17.92 4.83
C VAL A 349 2.59 -19.29 4.17
N ALA A 350 1.54 -20.10 4.09
CA ALA A 350 1.65 -21.45 3.54
C ALA A 350 1.98 -21.45 2.04
N GLY A 351 1.46 -20.47 1.29
CA GLY A 351 1.68 -20.37 -0.15
C GLY A 351 3.13 -20.07 -0.56
N ILE A 352 3.95 -19.51 0.33
CA ILE A 352 5.39 -19.31 0.12
C ILE A 352 6.25 -20.43 0.71
N GLY A 353 5.61 -21.54 1.16
CA GLY A 353 6.28 -22.73 1.67
C GLY A 353 6.63 -22.69 3.15
N ILE A 354 6.02 -21.81 3.94
CA ILE A 354 6.14 -21.81 5.40
C ILE A 354 5.04 -22.71 5.98
N GLN A 355 5.44 -23.84 6.54
CA GLN A 355 4.52 -24.76 7.22
C GLN A 355 4.53 -24.45 8.72
N LEU A 356 3.36 -24.13 9.25
CA LEU A 356 3.13 -23.87 10.67
C LEU A 356 2.02 -24.76 11.19
N GLY A 357 2.13 -25.15 12.45
CA GLY A 357 1.13 -25.95 13.17
C GLY A 357 0.04 -25.06 13.81
N PRO A 358 -0.52 -25.54 14.92
CA PRO A 358 -1.60 -24.85 15.63
C PRO A 358 -1.16 -23.51 16.27
N GLU A 359 0.14 -23.26 16.36
CA GLU A 359 0.69 -21.98 16.82
C GLU A 359 0.43 -20.80 15.86
N ARG A 360 0.00 -21.08 14.64
CA ARG A 360 -0.32 -20.04 13.67
C ARG A 360 -1.60 -19.28 14.07
N CYS A 361 -1.47 -17.97 14.32
CA CYS A 361 -2.57 -17.08 14.68
C CYS A 361 -2.83 -15.96 13.63
N ASN A 362 -1.92 -15.76 12.67
CA ASN A 362 -1.99 -14.71 11.65
C ASN A 362 -1.68 -15.22 10.22
N PRO A 363 -2.09 -14.50 9.16
CA PRO A 363 -3.05 -13.40 9.13
C PRO A 363 -4.51 -13.85 9.07
N LEU A 364 -5.42 -12.93 9.39
CA LEU A 364 -6.82 -12.99 8.96
C LEU A 364 -6.90 -12.55 7.49
N ALA A 365 -7.24 -13.45 6.58
CA ALA A 365 -7.41 -13.11 5.17
C ALA A 365 -8.78 -12.46 4.95
N TRP A 366 -8.80 -11.24 4.40
CA TRP A 366 -10.01 -10.51 4.09
C TRP A 366 -10.19 -10.33 2.57
N GLN A 367 -11.18 -11.00 2.01
CA GLN A 367 -11.52 -10.94 0.60
C GLN A 367 -12.37 -9.69 0.30
N VAL A 368 -11.72 -8.62 -0.15
CA VAL A 368 -12.36 -7.34 -0.47
C VAL A 368 -13.00 -7.38 -1.86
N ARG A 369 -14.27 -7.07 -1.95
CA ARG A 369 -15.04 -7.10 -3.20
C ARG A 369 -15.33 -5.68 -3.70
N PHE A 370 -14.48 -5.14 -4.57
CA PHE A 370 -14.62 -3.79 -5.14
C PHE A 370 -15.96 -3.55 -5.84
N ARG A 371 -16.62 -4.61 -6.32
CA ARG A 371 -17.96 -4.50 -6.89
C ARG A 371 -19.00 -4.06 -5.87
N ASP A 372 -18.84 -4.46 -4.61
CA ASP A 372 -19.78 -4.12 -3.54
C ASP A 372 -19.55 -2.69 -3.03
N MET A 373 -18.37 -2.11 -3.30
CA MET A 373 -17.97 -0.77 -2.86
C MET A 373 -18.35 0.35 -3.85
N LEU A 374 -18.50 -0.01 -5.13
CA LEU A 374 -18.63 0.94 -6.23
C LEU A 374 -20.00 0.85 -6.90
N SER A 375 -20.55 1.99 -7.31
CA SER A 375 -21.76 1.98 -8.12
C SER A 375 -21.51 1.20 -9.44
N PRO A 376 -22.51 0.47 -9.97
CA PRO A 376 -22.35 -0.36 -11.16
C PRO A 376 -21.79 0.40 -12.37
N GLN A 377 -22.20 1.67 -12.53
CA GLN A 377 -21.73 2.53 -13.61
C GLN A 377 -20.24 2.88 -13.46
N PHE A 378 -19.81 3.23 -12.24
CA PHE A 378 -18.42 3.57 -11.95
C PHE A 378 -17.51 2.33 -12.01
N TYR A 379 -17.98 1.19 -11.49
CA TYR A 379 -17.27 -0.08 -11.59
C TYR A 379 -17.00 -0.49 -13.03
N ARG A 380 -17.99 -0.35 -13.94
CA ARG A 380 -17.79 -0.64 -15.37
C ARG A 380 -16.70 0.23 -16.01
N LYS A 381 -16.59 1.51 -15.63
CA LYS A 381 -15.53 2.43 -16.11
C LYS A 381 -14.16 2.11 -15.52
N LEU A 382 -14.12 1.55 -14.28
CA LEU A 382 -12.89 1.35 -13.53
C LEU A 382 -12.26 -0.02 -13.75
N ARG A 383 -13.04 -1.06 -14.02
CA ARG A 383 -12.63 -2.48 -14.00
C ARG A 383 -11.43 -2.86 -14.88
N TRP A 384 -11.08 -2.00 -15.85
CA TRP A 384 -9.94 -2.19 -16.74
C TRP A 384 -8.78 -1.22 -16.46
N LYS A 385 -8.91 -0.35 -15.46
CA LYS A 385 -7.87 0.60 -15.07
C LYS A 385 -7.09 0.05 -13.87
N LEU A 386 -6.15 -0.87 -14.12
CA LEU A 386 -5.50 -1.70 -13.11
C LEU A 386 -4.97 -0.89 -11.92
N PHE A 387 -4.12 0.11 -12.15
CA PHE A 387 -3.55 0.93 -11.06
C PHE A 387 -4.63 1.69 -10.29
N ARG A 388 -5.63 2.24 -10.99
CA ARG A 388 -6.72 2.96 -10.33
C ARG A 388 -7.57 2.03 -9.47
N LEU A 389 -7.78 0.81 -9.94
CA LEU A 389 -8.51 -0.20 -9.20
C LEU A 389 -7.72 -0.66 -7.97
N HIS A 390 -6.41 -0.79 -8.10
CA HIS A 390 -5.51 -1.11 -7.00
C HIS A 390 -5.57 -0.07 -5.86
N PHE A 391 -5.65 1.22 -6.21
CA PHE A 391 -5.85 2.29 -5.23
C PHE A 391 -7.22 2.26 -4.53
N GLN A 392 -8.19 1.45 -5.00
CA GLN A 392 -9.52 1.39 -4.37
C GLN A 392 -9.47 0.94 -2.91
N PHE A 393 -8.44 0.25 -2.49
CA PHE A 393 -8.25 -0.07 -1.06
C PHE A 393 -8.19 1.16 -0.14
N ILE A 394 -7.74 2.30 -0.64
CA ILE A 394 -7.58 3.55 0.13
C ILE A 394 -8.49 4.68 -0.36
N MET A 395 -9.43 4.37 -1.25
CA MET A 395 -10.41 5.33 -1.77
C MET A 395 -11.75 5.18 -1.06
N ALA A 396 -12.52 6.28 -1.04
CA ALA A 396 -13.89 6.26 -0.56
C ALA A 396 -14.79 5.37 -1.43
N ASN A 397 -15.70 4.70 -0.80
CA ASN A 397 -16.73 3.90 -1.44
C ASN A 397 -17.83 4.77 -2.06
N HIS A 398 -18.61 4.18 -2.96
CA HIS A 398 -19.86 4.76 -3.49
C HIS A 398 -21.09 4.22 -2.76
N MET A 399 -20.94 3.08 -2.09
CA MET A 399 -21.98 2.40 -1.33
C MET A 399 -21.39 1.91 -0.01
N ARG A 400 -22.18 1.86 1.06
CA ARG A 400 -21.78 1.24 2.33
C ARG A 400 -21.49 -0.24 2.05
N ALA A 401 -20.27 -0.66 2.32
CA ALA A 401 -19.75 -1.99 2.00
C ALA A 401 -18.96 -2.56 3.17
N PRO A 402 -18.77 -3.91 3.23
CA PRO A 402 -18.01 -4.55 4.29
C PRO A 402 -16.62 -3.97 4.50
N TYR A 403 -15.94 -3.64 3.42
CA TYR A 403 -14.67 -2.93 3.47
C TYR A 403 -14.88 -1.43 3.19
N ASP A 404 -14.48 -0.59 4.12
CA ASP A 404 -14.42 0.87 3.95
C ASP A 404 -13.21 1.41 4.71
N PHE A 405 -12.22 1.91 3.95
CA PHE A 405 -10.96 2.38 4.52
C PHE A 405 -11.13 3.46 5.57
N PHE A 406 -12.01 4.43 5.31
CA PHE A 406 -12.22 5.57 6.21
C PHE A 406 -12.98 5.17 7.47
N MET A 407 -13.90 4.23 7.35
CA MET A 407 -14.59 3.69 8.53
C MET A 407 -13.67 2.77 9.35
N LEU A 408 -12.75 2.03 8.73
CA LEU A 408 -11.75 1.25 9.47
C LEU A 408 -10.87 2.13 10.35
N ILE A 409 -10.43 3.28 9.85
CA ILE A 409 -9.54 4.17 10.61
C ILE A 409 -10.26 5.24 11.44
N GLY A 410 -11.54 5.50 11.18
CA GLY A 410 -12.28 6.61 11.78
C GLY A 410 -13.58 6.25 12.50
N SER A 411 -13.99 4.96 12.53
CA SER A 411 -15.18 4.53 13.26
C SER A 411 -14.87 4.00 14.67
N PRO A 412 -15.87 3.87 15.56
CA PRO A 412 -15.67 3.38 16.91
C PRO A 412 -15.44 1.87 17.00
N VAL A 413 -15.58 1.13 15.89
CA VAL A 413 -15.41 -0.32 15.87
C VAL A 413 -13.93 -0.68 15.74
N PRO A 414 -13.35 -1.55 16.59
CA PRO A 414 -12.00 -2.07 16.42
C PRO A 414 -11.82 -2.75 15.05
N ILE A 415 -10.67 -2.54 14.42
CA ILE A 415 -10.43 -2.99 13.04
C ILE A 415 -10.55 -4.52 12.91
N MET A 416 -10.01 -5.28 13.87
CA MET A 416 -10.12 -6.73 13.86
C MET A 416 -11.57 -7.21 13.99
N GLU A 417 -12.38 -6.56 14.83
CA GLU A 417 -13.81 -6.86 14.96
C GLU A 417 -14.57 -6.56 13.67
N TRP A 418 -14.23 -5.42 13.03
CA TRP A 418 -14.79 -5.10 11.71
C TRP A 418 -14.46 -6.18 10.68
N ALA A 419 -13.18 -6.60 10.61
CA ALA A 419 -12.71 -7.60 9.65
C ALA A 419 -13.36 -8.97 9.87
N LYS A 420 -13.59 -9.37 11.13
CA LYS A 420 -14.27 -10.64 11.47
C LYS A 420 -15.77 -10.61 11.14
N ARG A 421 -16.44 -9.51 11.42
CA ARG A 421 -17.90 -9.40 11.34
C ARG A 421 -18.42 -8.80 10.04
N GLN A 422 -17.58 -8.08 9.30
CA GLN A 422 -17.85 -7.59 7.95
C GLN A 422 -19.23 -6.91 7.78
N ARG A 423 -20.19 -7.61 7.15
CA ARG A 423 -21.54 -7.07 6.85
C ARG A 423 -22.35 -6.74 8.11
N ASP A 424 -22.17 -7.49 9.17
CA ASP A 424 -22.93 -7.27 10.42
C ASP A 424 -22.56 -5.94 11.06
N VAL A 425 -21.31 -5.47 10.88
CA VAL A 425 -20.87 -4.17 11.38
C VAL A 425 -21.57 -3.02 10.65
N ILE A 426 -21.87 -3.17 9.35
CA ILE A 426 -22.60 -2.15 8.58
C ILE A 426 -23.99 -1.91 9.19
N ALA A 427 -24.66 -3.00 9.61
CA ALA A 427 -25.99 -2.94 10.22
C ALA A 427 -25.98 -2.26 11.60
N GLU A 428 -24.82 -2.08 12.23
CA GLU A 428 -24.67 -1.33 13.48
C GLU A 428 -24.61 0.19 13.28
N PHE A 429 -24.65 0.68 12.05
CA PHE A 429 -24.74 2.11 11.75
C PHE A 429 -26.09 2.45 11.15
N SER A 430 -26.81 3.35 11.79
CA SER A 430 -28.08 3.86 11.25
C SER A 430 -27.86 4.60 9.91
N PRO A 431 -28.92 4.85 9.15
CA PRO A 431 -28.84 5.72 7.97
C PRO A 431 -28.22 7.10 8.29
N GLU A 432 -28.50 7.65 9.46
CA GLU A 432 -28.06 8.97 9.94
C GLU A 432 -26.66 8.97 10.57
N GLY A 433 -25.98 7.81 10.57
CA GLY A 433 -24.60 7.65 11.05
C GLY A 433 -24.49 7.45 12.57
N GLU A 434 -25.56 7.10 13.26
CA GLU A 434 -25.53 6.69 14.66
C GLU A 434 -24.95 5.28 14.79
N TYR A 435 -24.14 5.05 15.84
CA TYR A 435 -23.59 3.72 16.14
C TYR A 435 -24.49 2.99 17.17
N LEU A 436 -25.13 1.92 16.74
CA LEU A 436 -26.08 1.13 17.53
C LEU A 436 -25.41 0.05 18.37
N GLY A 437 -24.16 -0.28 18.07
CA GLY A 437 -23.37 -1.32 18.75
C GLY A 437 -22.71 -0.88 20.05
N ALA A 438 -22.87 0.38 20.49
CA ALA A 438 -22.15 0.96 21.63
C ALA A 438 -22.38 0.20 22.97
N GLN A 439 -23.50 -0.45 23.14
CA GLN A 439 -23.79 -1.24 24.34
C GLN A 439 -22.94 -2.52 24.44
N ARG A 440 -22.52 -3.12 23.30
CA ARG A 440 -21.71 -4.35 23.27
C ARG A 440 -20.28 -4.13 23.73
N TYR A 441 -19.69 -2.95 23.46
CA TYR A 441 -18.28 -2.69 23.78
C TYR A 441 -18.06 -2.22 25.22
N ARG A 442 -19.10 -1.72 25.91
CA ARG A 442 -19.03 -1.41 27.35
C ARG A 442 -18.91 -2.65 28.25
N SER A 443 -19.27 -3.82 27.74
CA SER A 443 -19.32 -5.08 28.51
C SER A 443 -18.19 -6.07 28.21
N LEU A 444 -17.27 -5.75 27.28
CA LEU A 444 -16.14 -6.62 26.99
C LEU A 444 -15.01 -6.33 28.00
N PRO A 445 -14.70 -7.26 28.95
CA PRO A 445 -13.45 -7.19 29.67
C PRO A 445 -12.32 -7.27 28.66
N HIS A 446 -11.14 -6.71 28.96
CA HIS A 446 -9.91 -6.94 28.21
C HIS A 446 -9.63 -8.45 28.13
N GLN A 447 -10.29 -9.10 27.16
CA GLN A 447 -10.14 -10.55 26.99
C GLN A 447 -8.82 -10.85 26.29
N LYS A 448 -8.00 -11.64 27.01
CA LYS A 448 -6.88 -12.39 26.46
C LYS A 448 -7.33 -13.20 25.25
N HIS A 449 -6.46 -13.26 24.26
CA HIS A 449 -6.59 -14.00 23.01
C HIS A 449 -7.26 -15.36 23.18
N ASP A 450 -8.50 -15.53 22.68
CA ASP A 450 -9.05 -16.85 22.47
C ASP A 450 -8.42 -17.48 21.22
N HIS A 451 -7.91 -18.69 21.38
CA HIS A 451 -7.24 -19.47 20.34
C HIS A 451 -8.14 -19.65 19.11
N TRP A 452 -7.63 -19.23 17.97
CA TRP A 452 -8.30 -19.27 16.70
C TRP A 452 -8.15 -20.63 16.02
N ASN A 453 -9.29 -21.30 15.68
CA ASN A 453 -9.32 -22.54 14.88
C ASN A 453 -9.38 -22.20 13.38
N GLY A 454 -8.26 -22.43 12.69
CA GLY A 454 -8.03 -22.11 11.30
C GLY A 454 -8.96 -22.77 10.28
N LYS A 455 -9.95 -22.02 9.79
CA LYS A 455 -10.65 -22.35 8.53
C LYS A 455 -10.86 -21.07 7.72
N ILE A 456 -9.89 -20.69 6.87
CA ILE A 456 -10.07 -19.53 5.98
C ILE A 456 -9.64 -19.78 4.53
N PHE A 457 -8.89 -20.81 4.26
CA PHE A 457 -8.55 -21.13 2.87
C PHE A 457 -9.25 -22.44 2.46
N ALA A 458 -10.52 -22.35 2.07
CA ALA A 458 -11.19 -23.38 1.26
C ALA A 458 -11.18 -22.93 -0.21
N PRO A 459 -11.04 -23.84 -1.19
CA PRO A 459 -10.75 -23.57 -2.60
C PRO A 459 -11.83 -22.78 -3.34
#